data_0a9c337858ccfdfc5a7b4ef8931dc9d7
#
_entry.id   0a9c337858ccfdfc5a7b4ef8931dc9d7
#
_cell.length_a   1.000
_cell.length_b   1.000
_cell.length_c   1.000
_cell.angle_alpha   90.00
_cell.angle_beta   90.00
_cell.angle_gamma   90.00
#
_symmetry.space_group_name_H-M   'P 1'
#
loop_
_entity.id
_entity.type
_entity.pdbx_description
1 polymer ?
#
loop_
_entity_poly.entity_id
_entity_poly.type
_entity_poly.pdbx_seq_one_letter_code
_entity_poly.pdbx_strand_id
1 'polypeptide(L)'
;MSETAISVKNVKIRYRMMNKVSFFRALVSRSTYSKTKYFEAVKGVSFEVPKGQILGIVGKNGSGKSTLLRAIAGIFSPDEGEIDLHGNTISLLSIGVGFQNALSGRENIYLSGMLLGFSREFIDEKLEEIIEFSELGDFIDRPVKSYSSGMYSKLAFSITAILETDIMLIDEVLSVGDAKFKKKSYAKMKELISNEDRTVLIVSHSSDTIKNLCDNVLWIHDGEMKMYGTTEEVLPKYDEFMK
;
A
#
# COMPACT_ATOMS: atom_id res chain seq x y z
N MET A 1 -14.24 8.47 23.01
CA MET A 1 -14.31 8.15 21.58
C MET A 1 -12.89 7.91 21.14
N SER A 2 -12.60 6.78 20.49
CA SER A 2 -11.27 6.52 19.93
C SER A 2 -10.98 7.59 18.86
N GLU A 3 -9.75 8.10 18.85
CA GLU A 3 -9.30 9.06 17.85
C GLU A 3 -9.25 8.37 16.47
N THR A 4 -9.76 9.04 15.43
CA THR A 4 -9.75 8.48 14.06
C THR A 4 -8.38 8.67 13.42
N ALA A 5 -7.78 7.61 12.87
CA ALA A 5 -6.52 7.68 12.14
C ALA A 5 -6.72 7.95 10.64
N ILE A 6 -7.77 7.38 10.06
CA ILE A 6 -8.08 7.53 8.63
C ILE A 6 -9.57 7.76 8.44
N SER A 7 -9.92 8.80 7.70
CA SER A 7 -11.28 9.01 7.19
C SER A 7 -11.30 8.95 5.67
N VAL A 8 -12.13 8.08 5.11
CA VAL A 8 -12.38 7.95 3.67
C VAL A 8 -13.83 8.31 3.40
N LYS A 9 -14.09 9.36 2.58
CA LYS A 9 -15.44 9.91 2.34
C LYS A 9 -15.75 9.93 0.85
N ASN A 10 -16.69 9.09 0.42
CA ASN A 10 -17.23 9.01 -0.95
C ASN A 10 -16.14 8.98 -2.04
N VAL A 11 -15.07 8.20 -1.80
CA VAL A 11 -13.92 8.15 -2.69
C VAL A 11 -14.27 7.40 -3.98
N LYS A 12 -14.03 8.06 -5.12
CA LYS A 12 -14.14 7.46 -6.46
C LYS A 12 -12.82 7.57 -7.20
N ILE A 13 -12.46 6.49 -7.90
CA ILE A 13 -11.22 6.41 -8.68
C ILE A 13 -11.52 5.80 -10.03
N ARG A 14 -11.13 6.51 -11.11
CA ARG A 14 -11.38 6.15 -12.48
C ARG A 14 -10.09 6.03 -13.28
N TYR A 15 -9.97 4.98 -14.05
CA TYR A 15 -8.89 4.82 -15.01
C TYR A 15 -9.37 5.07 -16.43
N ARG A 16 -8.64 5.89 -17.17
CA ARG A 16 -8.90 6.11 -18.59
C ARG A 16 -8.56 4.84 -19.37
N MET A 17 -9.56 4.23 -20.00
CA MET A 17 -9.33 3.10 -20.89
C MET A 17 -8.75 3.61 -22.21
N MET A 18 -7.51 3.23 -22.53
CA MET A 18 -6.94 3.48 -23.84
C MET A 18 -7.55 2.48 -24.83
N ASN A 19 -8.44 2.98 -25.71
CA ASN A 19 -8.85 2.19 -26.86
C ASN A 19 -7.62 2.00 -27.77
N LYS A 20 -7.21 0.75 -28.01
CA LYS A 20 -6.30 0.43 -29.11
C LYS A 20 -7.03 0.77 -30.40
N VAL A 21 -6.94 2.01 -30.87
CA VAL A 21 -7.38 2.38 -32.21
C VAL A 21 -6.41 1.70 -33.18
N SER A 22 -6.89 0.71 -33.94
CA SER A 22 -6.09 0.12 -35.02
C SER A 22 -5.64 1.25 -35.95
N PHE A 23 -4.34 1.33 -36.21
CA PHE A 23 -3.73 2.34 -37.10
C PHE A 23 -4.43 2.45 -38.42
N PHE A 24 -4.99 1.35 -38.93
CA PHE A 24 -5.82 1.30 -40.16
C PHE A 24 -7.16 2.04 -40.07
N ARG A 25 -7.80 2.11 -38.87
CA ARG A 25 -9.06 2.86 -38.72
C ARG A 25 -8.84 4.36 -38.61
N ALA A 26 -7.69 4.81 -38.10
CA ALA A 26 -7.36 6.22 -38.02
C ALA A 26 -7.14 6.87 -39.39
N LEU A 27 -6.73 6.08 -40.43
CA LEU A 27 -6.51 6.59 -41.79
C LEU A 27 -7.80 6.72 -42.61
N VAL A 28 -8.86 5.97 -42.29
CA VAL A 28 -10.09 5.88 -43.12
C VAL A 28 -11.26 6.68 -42.55
N SER A 29 -11.23 7.04 -41.26
CA SER A 29 -12.37 7.70 -40.62
C SER A 29 -12.07 9.17 -40.30
N ARG A 30 -12.62 10.06 -41.10
CA ARG A 30 -12.54 11.53 -40.97
C ARG A 30 -13.42 12.10 -39.86
N SER A 31 -14.03 11.31 -39.05
CA SER A 31 -14.84 11.76 -37.89
C SER A 31 -15.21 10.56 -37.02
N THR A 32 -14.68 10.51 -35.82
CA THR A 32 -15.48 10.15 -34.65
C THR A 32 -14.64 10.49 -33.39
N TYR A 33 -15.06 11.49 -32.66
CA TYR A 33 -14.69 11.67 -31.24
C TYR A 33 -15.02 10.36 -30.53
N SER A 34 -14.02 9.51 -30.32
CA SER A 34 -14.17 8.32 -29.52
C SER A 34 -14.42 8.79 -28.09
N LYS A 35 -15.65 8.62 -27.58
CA LYS A 35 -15.94 8.86 -26.18
C LYS A 35 -14.92 8.09 -25.34
N THR A 36 -14.10 8.81 -24.62
CA THR A 36 -13.14 8.22 -23.68
C THR A 36 -13.92 7.34 -22.72
N LYS A 37 -13.65 6.03 -22.73
CA LYS A 37 -14.24 5.11 -21.76
C LYS A 37 -13.40 5.16 -20.49
N TYR A 38 -14.07 5.30 -19.36
CA TYR A 38 -13.47 5.21 -18.04
C TYR A 38 -13.87 3.87 -17.40
N PHE A 39 -12.95 3.29 -16.67
CA PHE A 39 -13.21 2.16 -15.78
C PHE A 39 -13.19 2.70 -14.34
N GLU A 40 -14.30 2.60 -13.63
CA GLU A 40 -14.38 2.98 -12.22
C GLU A 40 -13.86 1.84 -11.36
N ALA A 41 -12.65 2.02 -10.81
CA ALA A 41 -12.01 1.03 -9.96
C ALA A 41 -12.51 1.12 -8.50
N VAL A 42 -12.91 2.33 -8.05
CA VAL A 42 -13.52 2.60 -6.75
C VAL A 42 -14.72 3.52 -6.97
N LYS A 43 -15.87 3.20 -6.37
CA LYS A 43 -17.19 3.78 -6.71
C LYS A 43 -17.90 4.34 -5.47
N GLY A 44 -17.29 5.35 -4.81
CA GLY A 44 -17.93 6.03 -3.68
C GLY A 44 -17.80 5.26 -2.37
N VAL A 45 -16.61 4.77 -2.06
CA VAL A 45 -16.30 4.06 -0.81
C VAL A 45 -16.14 5.06 0.33
N SER A 46 -16.76 4.75 1.50
CA SER A 46 -16.67 5.57 2.72
C SER A 46 -16.51 4.67 3.94
N PHE A 47 -15.51 4.95 4.76
CA PHE A 47 -15.28 4.28 6.06
C PHE A 47 -14.31 5.10 6.91
N GLU A 48 -14.23 4.76 8.20
CA GLU A 48 -13.27 5.33 9.14
C GLU A 48 -12.47 4.21 9.81
N VAL A 49 -11.22 4.50 10.13
CA VAL A 49 -10.33 3.60 10.86
C VAL A 49 -9.87 4.30 12.12
N PRO A 50 -10.24 3.81 13.30
CA PRO A 50 -9.71 4.29 14.58
C PRO A 50 -8.20 4.08 14.70
N LYS A 51 -7.52 4.90 15.50
CA LYS A 51 -6.11 4.67 15.86
C LYS A 51 -5.94 3.32 16.56
N GLY A 52 -4.81 2.68 16.28
CA GLY A 52 -4.46 1.38 16.85
C GLY A 52 -5.22 0.19 16.25
N GLN A 53 -6.15 0.41 15.30
CA GLN A 53 -6.94 -0.65 14.70
C GLN A 53 -6.21 -1.33 13.53
N ILE A 54 -6.37 -2.65 13.43
CA ILE A 54 -5.92 -3.43 12.28
C ILE A 54 -7.11 -3.75 11.39
N LEU A 55 -7.16 -3.11 10.20
CA LEU A 55 -8.23 -3.29 9.21
C LEU A 55 -7.79 -4.23 8.08
N GLY A 56 -8.49 -5.33 7.91
CA GLY A 56 -8.36 -6.21 6.75
C GLY A 56 -9.17 -5.69 5.55
N ILE A 57 -8.61 -5.71 4.35
CA ILE A 57 -9.33 -5.38 3.11
C ILE A 57 -9.40 -6.63 2.25
N VAL A 58 -10.62 -7.15 2.04
CA VAL A 58 -10.87 -8.37 1.28
C VAL A 58 -11.72 -8.10 0.03
N GLY A 59 -11.65 -9.00 -0.95
CA GLY A 59 -12.42 -8.91 -2.20
C GLY A 59 -11.73 -9.66 -3.34
N LYS A 60 -12.45 -9.93 -4.44
CA LYS A 60 -11.92 -10.59 -5.64
C LYS A 60 -10.78 -9.80 -6.28
N ASN A 61 -9.98 -10.49 -7.12
CA ASN A 61 -8.99 -9.80 -7.96
C ASN A 61 -9.69 -8.78 -8.86
N GLY A 62 -9.12 -7.56 -8.94
CA GLY A 62 -9.71 -6.45 -9.70
C GLY A 62 -10.88 -5.73 -9.02
N SER A 63 -11.22 -6.05 -7.76
CA SER A 63 -12.31 -5.35 -7.05
C SER A 63 -11.98 -3.93 -6.57
N GLY A 64 -10.74 -3.45 -6.75
CA GLY A 64 -10.34 -2.10 -6.38
C GLY A 64 -9.49 -1.98 -5.09
N LYS A 65 -9.20 -3.08 -4.37
CA LYS A 65 -8.45 -3.06 -3.09
C LYS A 65 -7.12 -2.31 -3.15
N SER A 66 -6.21 -2.76 -4.02
CA SER A 66 -4.87 -2.13 -4.16
C SER A 66 -4.96 -0.71 -4.72
N THR A 67 -6.00 -0.41 -5.53
CA THR A 67 -6.27 0.96 -6.00
C THR A 67 -6.64 1.86 -4.82
N LEU A 68 -7.57 1.43 -3.97
CA LEU A 68 -7.96 2.17 -2.78
C LEU A 68 -6.78 2.33 -1.81
N LEU A 69 -6.02 1.26 -1.56
CA LEU A 69 -4.85 1.29 -0.68
C LEU A 69 -3.80 2.31 -1.14
N ARG A 70 -3.52 2.36 -2.46
CA ARG A 70 -2.57 3.32 -3.06
C ARG A 70 -3.08 4.77 -3.00
N ALA A 71 -4.38 4.99 -3.11
CA ALA A 71 -4.96 6.32 -2.92
C ALA A 71 -4.84 6.76 -1.45
N ILE A 72 -5.09 5.87 -0.48
CA ILE A 72 -4.87 6.14 0.94
C ILE A 72 -3.39 6.43 1.23
N ALA A 73 -2.46 5.72 0.56
CA ALA A 73 -1.02 5.99 0.64
C ALA A 73 -0.59 7.33 0.01
N GLY A 74 -1.51 8.09 -0.59
CA GLY A 74 -1.19 9.35 -1.25
C GLY A 74 -0.40 9.22 -2.56
N ILE A 75 -0.30 8.01 -3.15
CA ILE A 75 0.41 7.77 -4.44
C ILE A 75 -0.30 8.51 -5.57
N PHE A 76 -1.61 8.65 -5.48
CA PHE A 76 -2.42 9.51 -6.36
C PHE A 76 -3.68 9.97 -5.63
N SER A 77 -4.24 11.11 -6.05
CA SER A 77 -5.47 11.64 -5.50
C SER A 77 -6.69 10.94 -6.10
N PRO A 78 -7.79 10.76 -5.33
CA PRO A 78 -9.06 10.29 -5.89
C PRO A 78 -9.65 11.32 -6.88
N ASP A 79 -10.47 10.85 -7.83
CA ASP A 79 -11.19 11.72 -8.78
C ASP A 79 -12.34 12.47 -8.09
N GLU A 80 -12.97 11.86 -7.09
CA GLU A 80 -14.02 12.45 -6.24
C GLU A 80 -13.89 11.93 -4.82
N GLY A 81 -14.37 12.70 -3.85
CA GLY A 81 -14.31 12.36 -2.42
C GLY A 81 -13.02 12.82 -1.76
N GLU A 82 -12.82 12.41 -0.52
CA GLU A 82 -11.74 12.87 0.33
C GLU A 82 -11.14 11.73 1.13
N ILE A 83 -9.82 11.79 1.34
CA ILE A 83 -9.07 10.93 2.26
C ILE A 83 -8.33 11.85 3.22
N ASP A 84 -8.62 11.72 4.52
CA ASP A 84 -7.98 12.49 5.60
C ASP A 84 -7.25 11.53 6.52
N LEU A 85 -5.96 11.75 6.72
CA LEU A 85 -5.08 11.00 7.61
C LEU A 85 -4.94 11.66 8.98
N HIS A 86 -5.64 12.76 9.24
CA HIS A 86 -5.63 13.49 10.52
C HIS A 86 -4.21 13.84 11.02
N GLY A 87 -3.30 14.15 10.07
CA GLY A 87 -1.90 14.49 10.39
C GLY A 87 -1.00 13.31 10.69
N ASN A 88 -1.50 12.08 10.60
CA ASN A 88 -0.67 10.89 10.78
C ASN A 88 0.27 10.65 9.59
N THR A 89 1.46 10.15 9.88
CA THR A 89 2.41 9.66 8.88
C THR A 89 1.97 8.30 8.33
N ILE A 90 2.21 8.04 7.05
CA ILE A 90 1.76 6.81 6.39
C ILE A 90 2.86 6.19 5.53
N SER A 91 2.99 4.88 5.56
CA SER A 91 3.86 4.13 4.66
C SER A 91 3.15 2.93 4.02
N LEU A 92 3.51 2.63 2.78
CA LEU A 92 3.13 1.40 2.10
C LEU A 92 4.33 0.45 2.10
N LEU A 93 4.19 -0.65 2.80
CA LEU A 93 5.26 -1.64 2.96
C LEU A 93 5.61 -2.26 1.59
N SER A 94 6.90 -2.44 1.32
CA SER A 94 7.44 -3.04 0.08
C SER A 94 7.49 -2.16 -1.17
N ILE A 95 7.05 -0.92 -1.14
CA ILE A 95 7.26 0.02 -2.25
C ILE A 95 8.32 1.04 -1.85
N GLY A 96 9.39 1.13 -2.62
CA GLY A 96 10.42 2.16 -2.47
C GLY A 96 9.84 3.53 -2.83
N VAL A 97 9.27 4.22 -1.84
CA VAL A 97 8.69 5.55 -2.03
C VAL A 97 9.76 6.52 -2.51
N GLY A 98 9.55 7.10 -3.68
CA GLY A 98 10.44 8.11 -4.25
C GLY A 98 11.81 7.60 -4.74
N PHE A 99 12.07 6.29 -4.76
CA PHE A 99 13.36 5.75 -5.19
C PHE A 99 13.80 6.31 -6.55
N GLN A 100 15.02 6.83 -6.57
CA GLN A 100 15.68 7.30 -7.77
C GLN A 100 16.77 6.32 -8.17
N ASN A 101 16.64 5.73 -9.36
CA ASN A 101 17.55 4.69 -9.84
C ASN A 101 19.00 5.15 -10.01
N ALA A 102 19.22 6.45 -10.21
CA ALA A 102 20.55 7.03 -10.38
C ALA A 102 21.29 7.26 -9.05
N LEU A 103 20.55 7.35 -7.95
CA LEU A 103 21.08 7.52 -6.60
C LEU A 103 21.50 6.19 -5.99
N SER A 104 22.43 6.23 -5.04
CA SER A 104 22.83 5.08 -4.22
C SER A 104 21.69 4.62 -3.29
N GLY A 105 21.81 3.43 -2.71
CA GLY A 105 20.89 2.97 -1.68
C GLY A 105 20.84 3.91 -0.48
N ARG A 106 22.01 4.37 -0.01
CA ARG A 106 22.12 5.33 1.10
C ARG A 106 21.38 6.64 0.81
N GLU A 107 21.59 7.24 -0.37
CA GLU A 107 20.86 8.43 -0.79
C GLU A 107 19.35 8.21 -0.91
N ASN A 108 18.92 7.02 -1.33
CA ASN A 108 17.51 6.65 -1.38
C ASN A 108 16.89 6.45 0.01
N ILE A 109 17.65 6.04 1.03
CA ILE A 109 17.19 6.04 2.43
C ILE A 109 16.77 7.45 2.85
N TYR A 110 17.63 8.44 2.64
CA TYR A 110 17.31 9.84 2.96
C TYR A 110 16.12 10.36 2.15
N LEU A 111 16.13 10.13 0.83
CA LEU A 111 15.04 10.59 -0.02
C LEU A 111 13.69 10.01 0.40
N SER A 112 13.63 8.70 0.60
CA SER A 112 12.40 8.03 1.06
C SER A 112 11.98 8.46 2.45
N GLY A 113 12.92 8.55 3.40
CA GLY A 113 12.62 8.96 4.77
C GLY A 113 12.05 10.39 4.83
N MET A 114 12.63 11.33 4.09
CA MET A 114 12.12 12.70 3.99
C MET A 114 10.73 12.76 3.31
N LEU A 115 10.49 11.94 2.28
CA LEU A 115 9.17 11.85 1.63
C LEU A 115 8.10 11.22 2.54
N LEU A 116 8.51 10.38 3.49
CA LEU A 116 7.63 9.83 4.53
C LEU A 116 7.39 10.82 5.69
N GLY A 117 8.03 12.00 5.66
CA GLY A 117 7.84 13.07 6.64
C GLY A 117 8.85 13.09 7.79
N PHE A 118 9.89 12.25 7.76
CA PHE A 118 10.93 12.21 8.81
C PHE A 118 11.98 13.31 8.59
N SER A 119 12.50 13.85 9.69
CA SER A 119 13.62 14.79 9.64
C SER A 119 14.92 14.08 9.27
N ARG A 120 15.87 14.84 8.74
CA ARG A 120 17.19 14.31 8.38
C ARG A 120 17.92 13.74 9.59
N GLU A 121 17.83 14.42 10.72
CA GLU A 121 18.46 14.01 12.00
C GLU A 121 17.92 12.68 12.46
N PHE A 122 16.60 12.46 12.41
CA PHE A 122 15.98 11.17 12.73
C PHE A 122 16.41 10.05 11.78
N ILE A 123 16.54 10.37 10.49
CA ILE A 123 17.04 9.39 9.50
C ILE A 123 18.52 9.06 9.77
N ASP A 124 19.35 10.04 10.15
CA ASP A 124 20.75 9.82 10.51
C ASP A 124 20.87 8.86 11.72
N GLU A 125 20.01 8.99 12.73
CA GLU A 125 19.96 8.08 13.89
C GLU A 125 19.59 6.65 13.51
N LYS A 126 18.75 6.47 12.49
CA LYS A 126 18.23 5.16 12.03
C LYS A 126 19.02 4.57 10.86
N LEU A 127 19.95 5.30 10.29
CA LEU A 127 20.63 4.94 9.05
C LEU A 127 21.33 3.59 9.11
N GLU A 128 22.16 3.38 10.11
CA GLU A 128 22.92 2.13 10.26
C GLU A 128 22.00 0.94 10.53
N GLU A 129 20.92 1.12 11.30
CA GLU A 129 19.91 0.10 11.54
C GLU A 129 19.21 -0.32 10.24
N ILE A 130 18.87 0.65 9.37
CA ILE A 130 18.27 0.38 8.06
C ILE A 130 19.24 -0.40 7.16
N ILE A 131 20.51 0.03 7.12
CA ILE A 131 21.54 -0.60 6.29
C ILE A 131 21.76 -2.04 6.74
N GLU A 132 21.94 -2.27 8.02
CA GLU A 132 22.15 -3.61 8.60
C GLU A 132 20.92 -4.51 8.36
N PHE A 133 19.72 -3.95 8.56
CA PHE A 133 18.50 -4.71 8.32
C PHE A 133 18.35 -5.12 6.85
N SER A 134 18.76 -4.28 5.91
CA SER A 134 18.65 -4.54 4.46
C SER A 134 19.55 -5.68 3.96
N GLU A 135 20.61 -6.00 4.69
CA GLU A 135 21.65 -6.99 4.32
C GLU A 135 22.30 -6.70 2.96
N LEU A 136 22.40 -5.42 2.56
CA LEU A 136 22.99 -5.03 1.28
C LEU A 136 24.51 -4.89 1.31
N GLY A 137 25.11 -4.72 2.51
CA GLY A 137 26.56 -4.53 2.67
C GLY A 137 27.07 -3.38 1.79
N ASP A 138 28.20 -3.59 1.10
CA ASP A 138 28.84 -2.60 0.25
C ASP A 138 27.99 -2.12 -0.95
N PHE A 139 26.92 -2.84 -1.27
CA PHE A 139 26.00 -2.41 -2.32
C PHE A 139 25.22 -1.16 -1.95
N ILE A 140 25.14 -0.82 -0.65
CA ILE A 140 24.37 0.35 -0.19
C ILE A 140 24.87 1.66 -0.84
N ASP A 141 26.16 1.75 -1.15
CA ASP A 141 26.76 2.94 -1.75
C ASP A 141 26.80 2.88 -3.30
N ARG A 142 26.20 1.82 -3.90
CA ARG A 142 26.05 1.72 -5.36
C ARG A 142 24.69 2.24 -5.83
N PRO A 143 24.60 2.78 -7.08
CA PRO A 143 23.33 3.22 -7.65
C PRO A 143 22.29 2.09 -7.69
N VAL A 144 21.04 2.40 -7.30
CA VAL A 144 19.92 1.44 -7.21
C VAL A 144 19.60 0.79 -8.56
N LYS A 145 19.90 1.44 -9.69
CA LYS A 145 19.80 0.82 -11.03
C LYS A 145 20.61 -0.47 -11.19
N SER A 146 21.61 -0.71 -10.35
CA SER A 146 22.44 -1.92 -10.36
C SER A 146 21.89 -3.03 -9.45
N TYR A 147 20.81 -2.77 -8.72
CA TYR A 147 20.23 -3.72 -7.78
C TYR A 147 19.40 -4.79 -8.51
N SER A 148 19.43 -6.00 -7.98
CA SER A 148 18.41 -7.00 -8.32
C SER A 148 17.05 -6.57 -7.73
N SER A 149 15.96 -7.14 -8.24
CA SER A 149 14.63 -6.91 -7.68
C SER A 149 14.55 -7.26 -6.18
N GLY A 150 15.27 -8.33 -5.76
CA GLY A 150 15.35 -8.72 -4.36
C GLY A 150 16.08 -7.68 -3.50
N MET A 151 17.20 -7.12 -3.96
CA MET A 151 17.95 -6.06 -3.27
C MET A 151 17.10 -4.79 -3.15
N TYR A 152 16.43 -4.40 -4.24
CA TYR A 152 15.51 -3.26 -4.24
C TYR A 152 14.42 -3.42 -3.18
N SER A 153 13.77 -4.59 -3.16
CA SER A 153 12.68 -4.86 -2.21
C SER A 153 13.20 -4.96 -0.77
N LYS A 154 14.40 -5.51 -0.54
CA LYS A 154 15.03 -5.54 0.79
C LYS A 154 15.24 -4.13 1.33
N LEU A 155 15.81 -3.22 0.52
CA LEU A 155 16.02 -1.84 0.94
C LEU A 155 14.70 -1.12 1.20
N ALA A 156 13.74 -1.22 0.28
CA ALA A 156 12.44 -0.58 0.41
C ALA A 156 11.70 -1.01 1.69
N PHE A 157 11.70 -2.33 1.97
CA PHE A 157 11.12 -2.87 3.20
C PHE A 157 11.86 -2.36 4.45
N SER A 158 13.20 -2.37 4.44
CA SER A 158 14.01 -1.95 5.60
C SER A 158 13.74 -0.51 5.99
N ILE A 159 13.63 0.40 5.02
CA ILE A 159 13.31 1.80 5.27
C ILE A 159 11.96 1.93 5.98
N THR A 160 10.91 1.34 5.41
CA THR A 160 9.55 1.48 5.95
C THR A 160 9.35 0.75 7.27
N ALA A 161 10.09 -0.36 7.50
CA ALA A 161 10.00 -1.14 8.73
C ALA A 161 10.77 -0.53 9.92
N ILE A 162 11.82 0.25 9.65
CA ILE A 162 12.66 0.86 10.70
C ILE A 162 12.23 2.30 11.00
N LEU A 163 11.77 3.07 10.00
CA LEU A 163 11.32 4.45 10.22
C LEU A 163 9.96 4.56 10.91
N GLU A 164 9.18 3.49 10.93
CA GLU A 164 7.97 3.36 11.76
C GLU A 164 6.97 4.52 11.68
N THR A 165 6.11 4.50 10.67
CA THR A 165 5.00 5.47 10.52
C THR A 165 3.80 5.14 11.41
N ASP A 166 2.93 6.13 11.69
CA ASP A 166 1.69 5.96 12.47
C ASP A 166 0.70 5.00 11.81
N ILE A 167 0.66 5.06 10.46
CA ILE A 167 -0.20 4.21 9.64
C ILE A 167 0.67 3.36 8.73
N MET A 168 0.46 2.03 8.78
CA MET A 168 1.15 1.08 7.93
C MET A 168 0.19 0.38 6.99
N LEU A 169 0.49 0.44 5.68
CA LEU A 169 -0.27 -0.26 4.65
C LEU A 169 0.51 -1.47 4.16
N ILE A 170 -0.19 -2.60 4.03
CA ILE A 170 0.37 -3.87 3.57
C ILE A 170 -0.45 -4.35 2.37
N ASP A 171 0.14 -4.38 1.17
CA ASP A 171 -0.50 -4.91 -0.04
C ASP A 171 0.02 -6.32 -0.33
N GLU A 172 -0.73 -7.32 0.05
CA GLU A 172 -0.66 -8.76 -0.20
C GLU A 172 0.71 -9.48 -0.13
N VAL A 173 1.83 -8.85 -0.44
CA VAL A 173 3.06 -9.57 -0.70
C VAL A 173 4.18 -9.20 0.26
N LEU A 174 4.29 -9.96 1.34
CA LEU A 174 5.52 -10.05 2.13
C LEU A 174 6.51 -11.08 1.57
N SER A 175 6.53 -11.25 0.25
CA SER A 175 7.53 -12.07 -0.44
C SER A 175 8.75 -11.24 -0.82
N VAL A 176 9.37 -10.58 0.19
CA VAL A 176 10.54 -9.73 0.00
C VAL A 176 11.82 -10.53 0.12
N GLY A 177 12.69 -10.44 -0.89
CA GLY A 177 14.03 -11.04 -0.86
C GLY A 177 14.06 -12.56 -0.93
N ASP A 178 15.15 -13.14 -0.44
CA ASP A 178 15.37 -14.58 -0.33
C ASP A 178 14.67 -15.22 0.88
N ALA A 179 14.73 -16.53 1.04
CA ALA A 179 14.04 -17.27 2.11
C ALA A 179 14.44 -16.82 3.52
N LYS A 180 15.70 -16.40 3.71
CA LYS A 180 16.21 -15.90 4.99
C LYS A 180 15.60 -14.54 5.32
N PHE A 181 15.64 -13.62 4.35
CA PHE A 181 15.07 -12.28 4.50
C PHE A 181 13.54 -12.32 4.67
N LYS A 182 12.84 -13.24 4.00
CA LYS A 182 11.40 -13.47 4.22
C LYS A 182 11.05 -13.79 5.66
N LYS A 183 11.83 -14.63 6.34
CA LYS A 183 11.62 -14.93 7.77
C LYS A 183 11.86 -13.70 8.63
N LYS A 184 12.92 -12.96 8.35
CA LYS A 184 13.30 -11.73 9.09
C LYS A 184 12.24 -10.64 8.92
N SER A 185 11.82 -10.37 7.67
CA SER A 185 10.80 -9.37 7.37
C SER A 185 9.43 -9.74 7.96
N TYR A 186 9.06 -11.01 7.93
CA TYR A 186 7.84 -11.49 8.57
C TYR A 186 7.84 -11.32 10.09
N ALA A 187 8.97 -11.61 10.75
CA ALA A 187 9.12 -11.40 12.18
C ALA A 187 9.00 -9.92 12.55
N LYS A 188 9.70 -9.03 11.80
CA LYS A 188 9.61 -7.57 12.01
C LYS A 188 8.21 -7.05 11.76
N MET A 189 7.54 -7.54 10.72
CA MET A 189 6.15 -7.16 10.45
C MET A 189 5.21 -7.54 11.61
N LYS A 190 5.35 -8.75 12.17
CA LYS A 190 4.55 -9.15 13.34
C LYS A 190 4.80 -8.24 14.54
N GLU A 191 6.05 -7.88 14.79
CA GLU A 191 6.41 -6.91 15.82
C GLU A 191 5.71 -5.56 15.58
N LEU A 192 5.77 -5.05 14.34
CA LEU A 192 5.16 -3.78 13.96
C LEU A 192 3.62 -3.80 14.10
N ILE A 193 2.98 -4.91 13.72
CA ILE A 193 1.52 -5.08 13.83
C ILE A 193 1.06 -5.24 15.28
N SER A 194 1.88 -5.84 16.16
CA SER A 194 1.53 -6.00 17.57
C SER A 194 1.68 -4.73 18.40
N ASN A 195 2.12 -3.63 17.83
CA ASN A 195 2.15 -2.34 18.50
C ASN A 195 0.75 -1.72 18.48
N GLU A 196 0.05 -1.69 19.61
CA GLU A 196 -1.33 -1.22 19.78
C GLU A 196 -1.52 0.26 19.41
N ASP A 197 -0.44 1.06 19.41
CA ASP A 197 -0.50 2.47 19.00
C ASP A 197 -0.51 2.65 17.47
N ARG A 198 -0.26 1.58 16.71
CA ARG A 198 -0.13 1.65 15.25
C ARG A 198 -1.39 1.21 14.53
N THR A 199 -1.83 2.03 13.60
CA THR A 199 -2.95 1.69 12.71
C THR A 199 -2.43 0.93 11.49
N VAL A 200 -3.04 -0.22 11.17
CA VAL A 200 -2.57 -1.08 10.07
C VAL A 200 -3.72 -1.40 9.11
N LEU A 201 -3.48 -1.25 7.81
CA LEU A 201 -4.38 -1.74 6.78
C LEU A 201 -3.71 -2.88 6.00
N ILE A 202 -4.36 -4.04 5.96
CA ILE A 202 -3.83 -5.24 5.31
C ILE A 202 -4.75 -5.66 4.18
N VAL A 203 -4.24 -5.64 2.94
CA VAL A 203 -4.89 -6.33 1.81
C VAL A 203 -4.37 -7.75 1.77
N SER A 204 -5.24 -8.76 1.86
CA SER A 204 -4.85 -10.16 1.76
C SER A 204 -5.94 -11.00 1.08
N HIS A 205 -5.51 -12.03 0.36
CA HIS A 205 -6.39 -13.09 -0.17
C HIS A 205 -6.53 -14.29 0.78
N SER A 206 -5.73 -14.32 1.87
CA SER A 206 -5.79 -15.38 2.87
C SER A 206 -6.78 -14.99 3.97
N SER A 207 -7.93 -15.67 4.02
CA SER A 207 -8.91 -15.52 5.10
C SER A 207 -8.29 -15.82 6.47
N ASP A 208 -7.37 -16.78 6.55
CA ASP A 208 -6.67 -17.11 7.81
C ASP A 208 -5.79 -15.95 8.28
N THR A 209 -5.08 -15.27 7.37
CA THR A 209 -4.29 -14.09 7.71
C THR A 209 -5.16 -12.98 8.27
N ILE A 210 -6.27 -12.68 7.60
CA ILE A 210 -7.22 -11.64 8.03
C ILE A 210 -7.83 -12.02 9.39
N LYS A 211 -8.28 -13.27 9.56
CA LYS A 211 -8.87 -13.75 10.80
C LYS A 211 -7.95 -13.65 12.01
N ASN A 212 -6.66 -13.89 11.81
CA ASN A 212 -5.69 -13.95 12.90
C ASN A 212 -5.05 -12.59 13.24
N LEU A 213 -5.13 -11.61 12.34
CA LEU A 213 -4.43 -10.33 12.50
C LEU A 213 -5.35 -9.10 12.54
N CYS A 214 -6.59 -9.19 12.04
CA CYS A 214 -7.42 -8.00 11.83
C CYS A 214 -8.60 -7.97 12.81
N ASP A 215 -8.86 -6.78 13.37
CA ASP A 215 -10.01 -6.50 14.22
C ASP A 215 -11.28 -6.37 13.39
N ASN A 216 -11.18 -5.58 12.31
CA ASN A 216 -12.27 -5.28 11.39
C ASN A 216 -11.90 -5.64 9.95
N VAL A 217 -12.93 -5.83 9.13
CA VAL A 217 -12.80 -6.16 7.72
C VAL A 217 -13.65 -5.21 6.86
N LEU A 218 -13.01 -4.68 5.82
CA LEU A 218 -13.65 -3.99 4.71
C LEU A 218 -13.72 -4.94 3.51
N TRP A 219 -14.92 -5.33 3.13
CA TRP A 219 -15.15 -6.13 1.93
C TRP A 219 -15.50 -5.25 0.75
N ILE A 220 -14.62 -5.26 -0.28
CA ILE A 220 -14.82 -4.54 -1.54
C ILE A 220 -15.21 -5.53 -2.64
N HIS A 221 -16.27 -5.21 -3.37
CA HIS A 221 -16.74 -5.96 -4.53
C HIS A 221 -17.08 -5.00 -5.66
N ASP A 222 -16.49 -5.24 -6.86
CA ASP A 222 -16.69 -4.43 -8.06
C ASP A 222 -16.54 -2.91 -7.84
N GLY A 223 -15.59 -2.50 -7.00
CA GLY A 223 -15.30 -1.11 -6.68
C GLY A 223 -16.17 -0.50 -5.59
N GLU A 224 -17.13 -1.24 -5.04
CA GLU A 224 -18.06 -0.77 -3.99
C GLU A 224 -17.76 -1.44 -2.66
N MET A 225 -18.06 -0.75 -1.56
CA MET A 225 -18.06 -1.34 -0.23
C MET A 225 -19.29 -2.24 -0.08
N LYS A 226 -19.05 -3.54 0.02
CA LYS A 226 -20.11 -4.54 0.23
C LYS A 226 -20.49 -4.63 1.69
N MET A 227 -19.49 -4.66 2.57
CA MET A 227 -19.66 -4.74 4.02
C MET A 227 -18.45 -4.17 4.75
N TYR A 228 -18.67 -3.59 5.93
CA TYR A 228 -17.66 -3.18 6.89
C TYR A 228 -18.13 -3.58 8.29
N GLY A 229 -17.26 -4.18 9.09
CA GLY A 229 -17.59 -4.63 10.44
C GLY A 229 -16.48 -5.47 11.05
N THR A 230 -16.77 -6.13 12.16
CA THR A 230 -15.79 -7.01 12.81
C THR A 230 -15.43 -8.20 11.92
N THR A 231 -14.26 -8.79 12.17
CA THR A 231 -13.78 -9.95 11.42
C THR A 231 -14.76 -11.12 11.51
N GLU A 232 -15.37 -11.35 12.68
CA GLU A 232 -16.36 -12.39 12.91
C GLU A 232 -17.67 -12.17 12.13
N GLU A 233 -18.05 -10.93 11.86
CA GLU A 233 -19.28 -10.60 11.12
C GLU A 233 -19.10 -10.67 9.62
N VAL A 234 -17.95 -10.19 9.10
CA VAL A 234 -17.74 -9.99 7.67
C VAL A 234 -17.15 -11.22 7.00
N LEU A 235 -16.13 -11.83 7.61
CA LEU A 235 -15.34 -12.88 6.96
C LEU A 235 -16.14 -14.14 6.62
N PRO A 236 -17.06 -14.66 7.47
CA PRO A 236 -17.87 -15.81 7.11
C PRO A 236 -18.75 -15.57 5.88
N LYS A 237 -19.33 -14.36 5.75
CA LYS A 237 -20.16 -13.97 4.61
C LYS A 237 -19.34 -13.80 3.34
N TYR A 238 -18.12 -13.27 3.48
CA TYR A 238 -17.16 -13.19 2.38
C TYR A 238 -16.75 -14.57 1.89
N ASP A 239 -16.40 -15.50 2.79
CA ASP A 239 -15.98 -16.87 2.46
C ASP A 239 -17.12 -17.66 1.80
N GLU A 240 -18.36 -17.45 2.22
CA GLU A 240 -19.54 -18.06 1.58
C GLU A 240 -19.73 -17.52 0.15
N PHE A 241 -19.56 -16.20 -0.04
CA PHE A 241 -19.67 -15.56 -1.36
C PHE A 241 -18.56 -15.99 -2.33
N MET A 242 -17.39 -16.39 -1.81
CA MET A 242 -16.23 -16.79 -2.61
C MET A 242 -16.23 -18.26 -3.04
N LYS A 243 -17.13 -19.10 -2.48
CA LYS A 243 -17.37 -20.50 -2.89
C LYS A 243 -18.12 -20.58 -4.21
#